data_318736f3fd26cbf8b089b5e4a70a156d
#
_entry.id   318736f3fd26cbf8b089b5e4a70a156d
#
_cell.length_a   1.000
_cell.length_b   1.000
_cell.length_c   1.000
_cell.angle_alpha   90.00
_cell.angle_beta   90.00
_cell.angle_gamma   90.00
#
_symmetry.space_group_name_H-M   'P 1'
#
loop_
_entity.id
_entity.type
_entity.pdbx_description
1 polymer ?
#
loop_
_entity_poly.entity_id
_entity_poly.type
_entity_poly.pdbx_seq_one_letter_code
_entity_poly.pdbx_strand_id
1 'polypeptide(L)'
;MFLVEKPYFCSSTSNNDSRMRQLKITKSITNREDASLDKYLQEIGHEELLTADEEVELSQRIRKGDREALEKLTKANLRFVVSVAKQYQNQGLSLSDLINEGNLGLIKAAEKFDETRGFKFISYAVWWIRQSILQALAEQSRIVKLPLNQVGAVSKINRVLNQFEQENERRPNVNEIADQIDMPEEKIAAAMKNAGRHVSVDAPFHDDENSSLLDVLPNDNSPEADNELVMESLRKEIGSALSLLNDRERKIVEAFYGINQPEMTYEEIGNKYGLSRERVRQIKEKAIRRLRKGTHKKTLRTYLGI
;
A
#
# COMPACT_ATOMS: atom_id res chain seq x y z
N MET A 1 6.88 14.25 -59.75
CA MET A 1 6.68 15.71 -59.85
C MET A 1 6.69 16.23 -58.43
N PHE A 2 7.85 16.55 -57.96
CA PHE A 2 8.36 17.84 -57.49
C PHE A 2 7.63 18.38 -56.28
N LEU A 3 8.22 18.74 -55.15
CA LEU A 3 9.44 19.54 -54.91
C LEU A 3 10.02 19.26 -53.51
N VAL A 4 11.35 19.23 -53.52
CA VAL A 4 12.27 19.34 -52.43
C VAL A 4 12.34 20.79 -51.95
N GLU A 5 12.32 21.08 -50.69
CA GLU A 5 12.87 22.33 -50.17
C GLU A 5 13.81 22.09 -48.98
N LYS A 6 15.00 22.71 -49.11
CA LYS A 6 16.18 22.58 -48.30
C LYS A 6 16.16 23.45 -47.04
N PRO A 7 17.04 23.17 -46.09
CA PRO A 7 17.16 23.93 -44.84
C PRO A 7 17.99 25.19 -45.03
N TYR A 8 17.55 26.28 -44.44
CA TYR A 8 18.38 27.48 -44.33
C TYR A 8 19.30 27.40 -43.10
N PHE A 9 20.57 27.31 -43.39
CA PHE A 9 21.66 27.65 -42.48
C PHE A 9 21.63 29.16 -42.25
N CYS A 10 21.65 29.64 -41.02
CA CYS A 10 22.03 30.98 -40.70
C CYS A 10 23.07 30.99 -39.58
N SER A 11 24.21 31.52 -39.96
CA SER A 11 25.46 31.68 -39.24
C SER A 11 25.39 32.55 -37.99
N SER A 12 26.07 32.07 -36.99
CA SER A 12 26.81 32.77 -35.90
C SER A 12 26.78 34.27 -35.84
N THR A 13 26.32 34.83 -34.73
CA THR A 13 26.95 35.89 -34.01
C THR A 13 26.87 35.68 -32.51
N SER A 14 28.08 35.60 -31.94
CA SER A 14 28.36 35.57 -30.52
C SER A 14 27.89 36.87 -29.85
N ASN A 15 26.96 36.74 -28.90
CA ASN A 15 26.84 37.72 -27.81
C ASN A 15 26.60 36.94 -26.49
N ASN A 16 27.63 36.94 -25.66
CA ASN A 16 27.59 36.56 -24.27
C ASN A 16 26.64 37.52 -23.53
N ASP A 17 25.40 37.12 -23.40
CA ASP A 17 24.48 37.72 -22.44
C ASP A 17 24.07 36.56 -21.48
N SER A 18 24.70 36.57 -20.32
CA SER A 18 24.37 35.70 -19.18
C SER A 18 23.03 36.11 -18.57
N ARG A 19 21.96 36.01 -19.36
CA ARG A 19 20.59 36.08 -18.85
C ARG A 19 20.22 34.73 -18.29
N MET A 20 20.14 34.66 -16.96
CA MET A 20 19.49 33.55 -16.29
C MET A 20 18.16 33.25 -17.01
N ARG A 21 18.03 32.05 -17.56
CA ARG A 21 16.78 31.55 -18.17
C ARG A 21 15.70 31.63 -17.12
N GLN A 22 14.81 32.62 -17.24
CA GLN A 22 13.57 32.64 -16.49
C GLN A 22 12.83 31.32 -16.77
N LEU A 23 12.51 30.61 -15.71
CA LEU A 23 11.65 29.43 -15.79
C LEU A 23 10.34 29.85 -16.46
N LYS A 24 10.16 29.50 -17.74
CA LYS A 24 8.87 29.64 -18.41
C LYS A 24 7.92 28.65 -17.74
N ILE A 25 7.06 29.17 -16.86
CA ILE A 25 5.97 28.41 -16.28
C ILE A 25 4.98 28.20 -17.44
N THR A 26 5.02 27.02 -18.06
CA THR A 26 3.97 26.57 -18.95
C THR A 26 2.70 26.42 -18.12
N LYS A 27 1.63 27.12 -18.53
CA LYS A 27 0.31 27.03 -17.88
C LYS A 27 -0.19 25.60 -17.97
N SER A 28 0.10 24.78 -16.94
CA SER A 28 -0.56 23.46 -16.81
C SER A 28 -1.99 23.70 -16.34
N ILE A 29 -2.95 23.13 -17.04
CA ILE A 29 -4.36 23.13 -16.64
C ILE A 29 -4.43 22.38 -15.32
N THR A 30 -4.82 23.08 -14.24
CA THR A 30 -5.03 22.46 -12.93
C THR A 30 -6.46 21.94 -12.91
N ASN A 31 -6.66 20.64 -12.67
CA ASN A 31 -7.98 20.11 -12.37
C ASN A 31 -8.41 20.71 -11.03
N ARG A 32 -9.40 21.58 -11.04
CA ARG A 32 -9.91 22.29 -9.85
C ARG A 32 -11.11 21.51 -9.33
N GLU A 33 -10.84 20.44 -8.63
CA GLU A 33 -11.89 19.57 -8.08
C GLU A 33 -12.42 20.10 -6.72
N ASP A 34 -11.66 20.95 -6.02
CA ASP A 34 -11.99 21.43 -4.68
C ASP A 34 -12.19 22.96 -4.64
N ALA A 35 -13.40 23.40 -4.26
CA ALA A 35 -13.69 24.82 -4.03
C ALA A 35 -12.79 25.46 -2.94
N SER A 36 -12.30 24.67 -1.99
CA SER A 36 -11.34 25.10 -0.96
C SER A 36 -9.97 25.44 -1.54
N LEU A 37 -9.53 24.63 -2.52
CA LEU A 37 -8.26 24.88 -3.21
C LEU A 37 -8.32 26.15 -4.06
N ASP A 38 -9.44 26.42 -4.72
CA ASP A 38 -9.62 27.65 -5.50
C ASP A 38 -9.56 28.90 -4.62
N LYS A 39 -10.21 28.86 -3.45
CA LYS A 39 -10.14 29.95 -2.48
C LYS A 39 -8.71 30.17 -1.97
N TYR A 40 -8.00 29.09 -1.63
CA TYR A 40 -6.60 29.16 -1.23
C TYR A 40 -5.72 29.78 -2.32
N LEU A 41 -5.90 29.36 -3.58
CA LEU A 41 -5.15 29.91 -4.72
C LEU A 41 -5.44 31.40 -4.96
N GLN A 42 -6.65 31.87 -4.70
CA GLN A 42 -6.99 33.28 -4.74
C GLN A 42 -6.29 34.06 -3.61
N GLU A 43 -6.34 33.56 -2.38
CA GLU A 43 -5.72 34.22 -1.23
C GLU A 43 -4.20 34.37 -1.42
N ILE A 44 -3.49 33.33 -1.82
CA ILE A 44 -2.04 33.42 -2.08
C ILE A 44 -1.69 34.29 -3.29
N GLY A 45 -2.65 34.51 -4.20
CA GLY A 45 -2.51 35.36 -5.37
C GLY A 45 -2.42 36.85 -5.04
N HIS A 46 -2.99 37.26 -3.92
CA HIS A 46 -3.00 38.64 -3.46
C HIS A 46 -1.74 39.05 -2.67
N GLU A 47 -0.95 38.08 -2.20
CA GLU A 47 0.27 38.34 -1.45
C GLU A 47 1.36 38.94 -2.33
N GLU A 48 2.01 40.00 -1.85
CA GLU A 48 3.08 40.69 -2.55
C GLU A 48 4.37 39.88 -2.54
N LEU A 49 5.15 39.99 -3.62
CA LEU A 49 6.46 39.35 -3.71
C LEU A 49 7.50 40.16 -2.97
N LEU A 50 8.38 39.51 -2.23
CA LEU A 50 9.47 40.12 -1.49
C LEU A 50 10.67 40.48 -2.41
N THR A 51 11.33 41.55 -2.09
CA THR A 51 12.63 41.92 -2.67
C THR A 51 13.76 41.15 -1.97
N ALA A 52 14.94 41.06 -2.60
CA ALA A 52 16.09 40.36 -2.02
C ALA A 52 16.55 40.99 -0.69
N ASP A 53 16.44 42.29 -0.56
CA ASP A 53 16.84 43.02 0.65
C ASP A 53 15.86 42.75 1.80
N GLU A 54 14.58 42.69 1.50
CA GLU A 54 13.54 42.32 2.48
C GLU A 54 13.68 40.82 2.93
N GLU A 55 14.06 39.92 2.03
CA GLU A 55 14.35 38.53 2.41
C GLU A 55 15.48 38.46 3.46
N VAL A 56 16.52 39.24 3.30
CA VAL A 56 17.65 39.31 4.23
C VAL A 56 17.20 39.89 5.59
N GLU A 57 16.45 41.00 5.59
CA GLU A 57 15.95 41.61 6.82
C GLU A 57 15.04 40.69 7.60
N LEU A 58 14.07 40.04 6.90
CA LEU A 58 13.16 39.06 7.51
C LEU A 58 13.92 37.84 8.07
N SER A 59 14.92 37.36 7.36
CA SER A 59 15.76 36.24 7.82
C SER A 59 16.52 36.60 9.11
N GLN A 60 17.06 37.78 9.23
CA GLN A 60 17.72 38.25 10.47
C GLN A 60 16.74 38.33 11.65
N ARG A 61 15.49 38.74 11.39
CA ARG A 61 14.44 38.79 12.41
C ARG A 61 13.99 37.40 12.83
N ILE A 62 13.88 36.46 11.89
CA ILE A 62 13.54 35.02 12.16
C ILE A 62 14.60 34.40 13.08
N ARG A 63 15.89 34.67 12.86
CA ARG A 63 16.97 34.22 13.74
C ARG A 63 16.83 34.72 15.18
N LYS A 64 16.21 35.88 15.39
CA LYS A 64 15.92 36.46 16.72
C LYS A 64 14.63 35.86 17.33
N GLY A 65 13.95 34.96 16.63
CA GLY A 65 12.73 34.29 17.09
C GLY A 65 11.42 35.01 16.75
N ASP A 66 11.44 35.97 15.79
CA ASP A 66 10.25 36.70 15.37
C ASP A 66 9.35 35.86 14.48
N ARG A 67 8.16 35.51 15.01
CA ARG A 67 7.16 34.71 14.29
C ARG A 67 6.46 35.49 13.18
N GLU A 68 6.25 36.78 13.33
CA GLU A 68 5.61 37.58 12.30
C GLU A 68 6.48 37.69 11.04
N ALA A 69 7.80 37.78 11.21
CA ALA A 69 8.75 37.74 10.10
C ALA A 69 8.74 36.39 9.38
N LEU A 70 8.62 35.29 10.13
CA LEU A 70 8.50 33.91 9.56
C LEU A 70 7.21 33.78 8.73
N GLU A 71 6.08 34.24 9.26
CA GLU A 71 4.81 34.22 8.54
C GLU A 71 4.86 35.07 7.27
N LYS A 72 5.43 36.26 7.31
CA LYS A 72 5.56 37.14 6.16
C LYS A 72 6.42 36.50 5.06
N LEU A 73 7.58 35.94 5.43
CA LEU A 73 8.48 35.25 4.48
C LEU A 73 7.81 34.01 3.86
N THR A 74 7.10 33.23 4.66
CA THR A 74 6.41 32.01 4.15
C THR A 74 5.23 32.37 3.25
N LYS A 75 4.36 33.34 3.64
CA LYS A 75 3.20 33.74 2.84
C LYS A 75 3.60 34.23 1.45
N ALA A 76 4.61 35.07 1.35
CA ALA A 76 5.11 35.56 0.06
C ALA A 76 5.61 34.48 -0.89
N ASN A 77 6.04 33.30 -0.34
CA ASN A 77 6.61 32.21 -1.11
C ASN A 77 5.66 31.02 -1.35
N LEU A 78 4.40 31.06 -0.85
CA LEU A 78 3.42 29.98 -1.03
C LEU A 78 3.13 29.68 -2.52
N ARG A 79 3.09 30.71 -3.37
CA ARG A 79 2.90 30.55 -4.82
C ARG A 79 3.96 29.65 -5.46
N PHE A 80 5.18 29.73 -4.94
CA PHE A 80 6.27 28.89 -5.42
C PHE A 80 6.08 27.42 -5.02
N VAL A 81 5.61 27.16 -3.79
CA VAL A 81 5.28 25.79 -3.35
C VAL A 81 4.27 25.14 -4.28
N VAL A 82 3.21 25.86 -4.67
CA VAL A 82 2.20 25.35 -5.63
C VAL A 82 2.83 24.95 -6.96
N SER A 83 3.79 25.75 -7.47
CA SER A 83 4.46 25.44 -8.74
C SER A 83 5.32 24.17 -8.66
N VAL A 84 5.92 23.90 -7.51
CA VAL A 84 6.69 22.67 -7.25
C VAL A 84 5.75 21.49 -7.04
N ALA A 85 4.69 21.65 -6.23
CA ALA A 85 3.72 20.59 -5.95
C ALA A 85 3.03 20.06 -7.22
N LYS A 86 2.75 20.94 -8.19
CA LYS A 86 2.19 20.53 -9.50
C LYS A 86 3.03 19.52 -10.26
N GLN A 87 4.35 19.47 -10.06
CA GLN A 87 5.23 18.52 -10.72
C GLN A 87 5.06 17.08 -10.19
N TYR A 88 4.46 16.93 -9.01
CA TYR A 88 4.25 15.66 -8.32
C TYR A 88 2.80 15.20 -8.31
N GLN A 89 1.93 15.83 -9.11
CA GLN A 89 0.54 15.40 -9.27
C GLN A 89 0.44 13.96 -9.80
N ASN A 90 -0.69 13.29 -9.53
CA ASN A 90 -0.99 11.93 -10.00
C ASN A 90 -0.05 10.82 -9.48
N GLN A 91 0.67 11.07 -8.39
CA GLN A 91 1.54 10.07 -7.78
C GLN A 91 0.93 9.37 -6.55
N GLY A 92 -0.36 9.62 -6.27
CA GLY A 92 -1.11 8.95 -5.19
C GLY A 92 -1.52 9.85 -4.03
N LEU A 93 -1.22 11.16 -4.10
CA LEU A 93 -1.73 12.19 -3.19
C LEU A 93 -2.48 13.27 -3.95
N SER A 94 -3.47 13.89 -3.30
CA SER A 94 -4.18 15.05 -3.84
C SER A 94 -3.26 16.26 -3.97
N LEU A 95 -3.60 17.20 -4.87
CA LEU A 95 -2.81 18.43 -4.99
C LEU A 95 -2.83 19.25 -3.69
N SER A 96 -3.94 19.24 -3.00
CA SER A 96 -4.13 19.91 -1.70
C SER A 96 -3.15 19.38 -0.65
N ASP A 97 -3.02 18.06 -0.55
CA ASP A 97 -2.08 17.42 0.39
C ASP A 97 -0.63 17.71 0.03
N LEU A 98 -0.29 17.64 -1.27
CA LEU A 98 1.06 17.97 -1.76
C LEU A 98 1.46 19.42 -1.45
N ILE A 99 0.52 20.37 -1.56
CA ILE A 99 0.76 21.77 -1.20
C ILE A 99 0.98 21.91 0.30
N ASN A 100 0.16 21.25 1.12
CA ASN A 100 0.28 21.31 2.58
C ASN A 100 1.63 20.76 3.06
N GLU A 101 2.04 19.60 2.54
CA GLU A 101 3.36 19.03 2.85
C GLU A 101 4.51 19.89 2.32
N GLY A 102 4.33 20.49 1.14
CA GLY A 102 5.28 21.47 0.60
C GLY A 102 5.41 22.71 1.47
N ASN A 103 4.30 23.23 2.03
CA ASN A 103 4.30 24.36 2.95
C ASN A 103 5.05 24.02 4.25
N LEU A 104 4.89 22.80 4.79
CA LEU A 104 5.70 22.35 5.93
C LEU A 104 7.20 22.33 5.60
N GLY A 105 7.55 21.93 4.38
CA GLY A 105 8.93 22.01 3.88
C GLY A 105 9.43 23.45 3.81
N LEU A 106 8.61 24.39 3.34
CA LEU A 106 8.92 25.80 3.24
C LEU A 106 9.18 26.43 4.62
N ILE A 107 8.35 26.11 5.63
CA ILE A 107 8.53 26.61 7.01
C ILE A 107 9.86 26.11 7.57
N LYS A 108 10.17 24.82 7.43
CA LYS A 108 11.48 24.26 7.85
C LYS A 108 12.66 24.91 7.13
N ALA A 109 12.48 25.30 5.87
CA ALA A 109 13.50 26.02 5.12
C ALA A 109 13.69 27.42 5.66
N ALA A 110 12.61 28.16 6.00
CA ALA A 110 12.66 29.52 6.53
C ALA A 110 13.37 29.57 7.90
N GLU A 111 13.16 28.58 8.75
CA GLU A 111 13.84 28.49 10.05
C GLU A 111 15.35 28.21 9.93
N LYS A 112 15.79 27.54 8.88
CA LYS A 112 17.19 27.10 8.69
C LYS A 112 17.95 27.93 7.65
N PHE A 113 17.32 28.91 7.05
CA PHE A 113 17.93 29.70 6.01
C PHE A 113 19.03 30.62 6.60
N ASP A 114 20.14 30.72 5.85
CA ASP A 114 21.30 31.55 6.19
C ASP A 114 21.56 32.59 5.10
N GLU A 115 21.22 33.84 5.39
CA GLU A 115 21.36 34.98 4.49
C GLU A 115 22.83 35.35 4.19
N THR A 116 23.76 34.95 5.07
CA THR A 116 25.19 35.29 4.91
C THR A 116 25.83 34.68 3.67
N ARG A 117 25.20 33.65 3.12
CA ARG A 117 25.68 32.91 1.94
C ARG A 117 25.38 33.62 0.61
N GLY A 118 24.60 34.67 0.60
CA GLY A 118 24.33 35.49 -0.59
C GLY A 118 23.42 34.83 -1.65
N PHE A 119 22.72 33.74 -1.31
CA PHE A 119 21.76 33.08 -2.20
C PHE A 119 20.34 33.56 -1.88
N LYS A 120 19.47 33.57 -2.91
CA LYS A 120 18.03 33.82 -2.72
C LYS A 120 17.39 32.70 -1.91
N PHE A 121 16.44 33.03 -1.04
CA PHE A 121 15.69 32.10 -0.22
C PHE A 121 15.07 30.96 -1.02
N ILE A 122 14.46 31.24 -2.17
CA ILE A 122 13.82 30.25 -3.05
C ILE A 122 14.79 29.15 -3.48
N SER A 123 16.05 29.49 -3.78
CA SER A 123 17.06 28.50 -4.21
C SER A 123 17.38 27.46 -3.13
N TYR A 124 17.30 27.85 -1.88
CA TYR A 124 17.46 26.98 -0.72
C TYR A 124 16.16 26.22 -0.39
N ALA A 125 15.03 26.92 -0.40
CA ALA A 125 13.72 26.38 -0.04
C ALA A 125 13.27 25.24 -0.96
N VAL A 126 13.60 25.27 -2.26
CA VAL A 126 13.28 24.20 -3.22
C VAL A 126 13.67 22.81 -2.73
N TRP A 127 14.84 22.67 -2.10
CA TRP A 127 15.33 21.38 -1.62
C TRP A 127 14.48 20.86 -0.47
N TRP A 128 14.09 21.71 0.46
CA TRP A 128 13.23 21.36 1.60
C TRP A 128 11.81 21.03 1.16
N ILE A 129 11.26 21.83 0.24
CA ILE A 129 9.93 21.60 -0.33
C ILE A 129 9.88 20.23 -1.04
N ARG A 130 10.84 19.94 -1.92
CA ARG A 130 10.94 18.64 -2.60
C ARG A 130 11.10 17.51 -1.62
N GLN A 131 11.97 17.65 -0.64
CA GLN A 131 12.23 16.63 0.36
C GLN A 131 10.95 16.30 1.15
N SER A 132 10.21 17.33 1.58
CA SER A 132 8.95 17.14 2.32
C SER A 132 7.89 16.46 1.44
N ILE A 133 7.71 16.91 0.20
CA ILE A 133 6.76 16.30 -0.74
C ILE A 133 7.12 14.82 -1.04
N LEU A 134 8.39 14.51 -1.32
CA LEU A 134 8.83 13.14 -1.60
C LEU A 134 8.69 12.24 -0.38
N GLN A 135 8.95 12.76 0.82
CA GLN A 135 8.73 12.04 2.06
C GLN A 135 7.24 11.73 2.25
N ALA A 136 6.36 12.70 2.06
CA ALA A 136 4.92 12.52 2.17
C ALA A 136 4.40 11.51 1.13
N LEU A 137 4.87 11.57 -0.11
CA LEU A 137 4.54 10.59 -1.14
C LEU A 137 4.97 9.17 -0.75
N ALA A 138 6.15 9.02 -0.16
CA ALA A 138 6.63 7.70 0.26
C ALA A 138 5.85 7.15 1.46
N GLU A 139 5.36 8.02 2.36
CA GLU A 139 4.67 7.63 3.59
C GLU A 139 3.16 7.50 3.44
N GLN A 140 2.52 8.34 2.62
CA GLN A 140 1.06 8.51 2.62
C GLN A 140 0.40 8.08 1.31
N SER A 141 1.14 7.88 0.20
CA SER A 141 0.55 7.55 -1.11
C SER A 141 -0.03 6.14 -1.20
N ARG A 142 0.24 5.27 -0.22
CA ARG A 142 -0.22 3.88 -0.20
C ARG A 142 -1.09 3.60 1.03
N ILE A 143 -2.16 2.81 0.85
CA ILE A 143 -3.00 2.35 1.95
C ILE A 143 -2.16 1.54 2.97
N VAL A 144 -1.31 0.64 2.47
CA VAL A 144 -0.35 -0.08 3.30
C VAL A 144 1.02 0.60 3.16
N LYS A 145 1.50 1.20 4.25
CA LYS A 145 2.79 1.91 4.29
C LYS A 145 3.95 0.94 4.08
N LEU A 146 4.85 1.31 3.17
CA LEU A 146 6.12 0.62 2.96
C LEU A 146 7.26 1.37 3.67
N PRO A 147 8.27 0.67 4.21
CA PRO A 147 9.48 1.30 4.72
C PRO A 147 10.18 2.10 3.62
N LEU A 148 10.74 3.27 3.96
CA LEU A 148 11.42 4.19 3.01
C LEU A 148 12.52 3.47 2.20
N ASN A 149 13.24 2.53 2.83
CA ASN A 149 14.26 1.74 2.14
C ASN A 149 13.68 0.89 0.99
N GLN A 150 12.48 0.31 1.19
CA GLN A 150 11.80 -0.46 0.14
C GLN A 150 11.26 0.45 -0.97
N VAL A 151 10.71 1.61 -0.61
CA VAL A 151 10.27 2.61 -1.61
C VAL A 151 11.43 3.05 -2.48
N GLY A 152 12.59 3.32 -1.87
CA GLY A 152 13.82 3.65 -2.59
C GLY A 152 14.31 2.51 -3.51
N ALA A 153 14.23 1.26 -3.05
CA ALA A 153 14.58 0.09 -3.85
C ALA A 153 13.63 -0.06 -5.06
N VAL A 154 12.31 0.02 -4.85
CA VAL A 154 11.30 -0.04 -5.92
C VAL A 154 11.51 1.08 -6.94
N SER A 155 11.83 2.30 -6.50
CA SER A 155 12.11 3.43 -7.40
C SER A 155 13.35 3.19 -8.28
N LYS A 156 14.43 2.62 -7.71
CA LYS A 156 15.63 2.25 -8.46
C LYS A 156 15.33 1.15 -9.46
N ILE A 157 14.60 0.10 -9.05
CA ILE A 157 14.21 -1.01 -9.93
C ILE A 157 13.37 -0.50 -11.11
N ASN A 158 12.36 0.34 -10.86
CA ASN A 158 11.51 0.89 -11.92
C ASN A 158 12.31 1.76 -12.90
N ARG A 159 13.31 2.50 -12.42
CA ARG A 159 14.19 3.29 -13.29
C ARG A 159 15.00 2.39 -14.24
N VAL A 160 15.57 1.30 -13.73
CA VAL A 160 16.32 0.34 -14.53
C VAL A 160 15.41 -0.41 -15.49
N LEU A 161 14.21 -0.81 -15.05
CA LEU A 161 13.21 -1.43 -15.91
C LEU A 161 12.88 -0.55 -17.13
N ASN A 162 12.56 0.72 -16.89
CA ASN A 162 12.24 1.66 -17.98
C ASN A 162 13.41 1.89 -18.93
N GLN A 163 14.63 1.99 -18.38
CA GLN A 163 15.83 2.16 -19.19
C GLN A 163 16.11 0.92 -20.05
N PHE A 164 16.02 -0.27 -19.46
CA PHE A 164 16.26 -1.52 -20.16
C PHE A 164 15.19 -1.79 -21.24
N GLU A 165 13.91 -1.47 -20.96
CA GLU A 165 12.83 -1.57 -21.96
C GLU A 165 13.05 -0.62 -23.13
N GLN A 166 13.59 0.59 -22.90
CA GLN A 166 13.92 1.53 -23.96
C GLN A 166 15.10 1.06 -24.84
N GLU A 167 16.09 0.40 -24.23
CA GLU A 167 17.29 -0.06 -24.95
C GLU A 167 17.08 -1.39 -25.67
N ASN A 168 16.32 -2.31 -25.09
CA ASN A 168 16.21 -3.71 -25.56
C ASN A 168 14.82 -4.12 -26.04
N GLU A 169 13.81 -3.24 -25.98
CA GLU A 169 12.41 -3.49 -26.39
C GLU A 169 11.77 -4.72 -25.71
N ARG A 170 12.35 -5.20 -24.61
CA ARG A 170 11.85 -6.31 -23.79
C ARG A 170 12.01 -6.03 -22.30
N ARG A 171 11.24 -6.73 -21.48
CA ARG A 171 11.41 -6.67 -20.02
C ARG A 171 12.66 -7.44 -19.58
N PRO A 172 13.45 -6.86 -18.64
CA PRO A 172 14.62 -7.55 -18.09
C PRO A 172 14.23 -8.68 -17.14
N ASN A 173 15.10 -9.66 -17.03
CA ASN A 173 15.02 -10.72 -16.03
C ASN A 173 15.52 -10.20 -14.67
N VAL A 174 15.15 -10.88 -13.56
CA VAL A 174 15.57 -10.47 -12.19
C VAL A 174 17.08 -10.42 -12.07
N ASN A 175 17.81 -11.35 -12.73
CA ASN A 175 19.28 -11.42 -12.73
C ASN A 175 19.89 -10.22 -13.45
N GLU A 176 19.34 -9.82 -14.60
CA GLU A 176 19.79 -8.64 -15.35
C GLU A 176 19.60 -7.33 -14.57
N ILE A 177 18.54 -7.26 -13.77
CA ILE A 177 18.31 -6.13 -12.87
C ILE A 177 19.31 -6.15 -11.70
N ALA A 178 19.62 -7.34 -11.17
CA ALA A 178 20.56 -7.51 -10.07
C ALA A 178 21.96 -7.03 -10.46
N ASP A 179 22.41 -7.38 -11.68
CA ASP A 179 23.72 -6.97 -12.21
C ASP A 179 23.85 -5.45 -12.37
N GLN A 180 22.72 -4.75 -12.67
CA GLN A 180 22.74 -3.29 -12.86
C GLN A 180 22.61 -2.49 -11.55
N ILE A 181 21.93 -3.03 -10.54
CA ILE A 181 21.62 -2.29 -9.29
C ILE A 181 22.58 -2.66 -8.16
N ASP A 182 23.35 -3.73 -8.29
CA ASP A 182 24.21 -4.30 -7.22
C ASP A 182 23.39 -4.67 -5.95
N MET A 183 22.27 -5.36 -6.20
CA MET A 183 21.37 -5.87 -5.14
C MET A 183 21.15 -7.37 -5.31
N PRO A 184 21.04 -8.14 -4.19
CA PRO A 184 20.75 -9.56 -4.27
C PRO A 184 19.36 -9.82 -4.89
N GLU A 185 19.27 -10.86 -5.73
CA GLU A 185 18.07 -11.26 -6.49
C GLU A 185 16.83 -11.42 -5.60
N GLU A 186 17.00 -12.02 -4.41
CA GLU A 186 15.90 -12.21 -3.45
C GLU A 186 15.24 -10.89 -3.03
N LYS A 187 16.05 -9.83 -2.81
CA LYS A 187 15.54 -8.51 -2.46
C LYS A 187 14.82 -7.84 -3.61
N ILE A 188 15.30 -8.05 -4.84
CA ILE A 188 14.64 -7.52 -6.05
C ILE A 188 13.31 -8.21 -6.26
N ALA A 189 13.27 -9.55 -6.18
CA ALA A 189 12.03 -10.32 -6.31
C ALA A 189 10.99 -9.92 -5.24
N ALA A 190 11.41 -9.76 -3.99
CA ALA A 190 10.56 -9.30 -2.91
C ALA A 190 10.07 -7.85 -3.14
N ALA A 191 10.94 -6.95 -3.60
CA ALA A 191 10.58 -5.57 -3.91
C ALA A 191 9.59 -5.48 -5.07
N MET A 192 9.77 -6.26 -6.13
CA MET A 192 8.86 -6.33 -7.27
C MET A 192 7.48 -6.87 -6.86
N LYS A 193 7.43 -7.90 -6.01
CA LYS A 193 6.17 -8.43 -5.48
C LYS A 193 5.40 -7.39 -4.68
N ASN A 194 6.10 -6.55 -3.92
CA ASN A 194 5.51 -5.49 -3.09
C ASN A 194 5.30 -4.16 -3.84
N ALA A 195 5.78 -4.04 -5.08
CA ALA A 195 5.67 -2.82 -5.88
C ALA A 195 4.25 -2.52 -6.35
N GLY A 196 3.38 -3.54 -6.42
CA GLY A 196 1.99 -3.41 -6.87
C GLY A 196 1.23 -2.32 -6.09
N ARG A 197 0.42 -1.53 -6.80
CA ARG A 197 -0.53 -0.61 -6.20
C ARG A 197 -1.83 -1.35 -5.86
N HIS A 198 -2.54 -0.89 -4.82
CA HIS A 198 -3.89 -1.36 -4.53
C HIS A 198 -4.85 -0.95 -5.65
N VAL A 199 -5.83 -1.79 -5.90
CA VAL A 199 -6.93 -1.56 -6.83
C VAL A 199 -8.23 -1.59 -6.02
N SER A 200 -9.19 -0.72 -6.34
CA SER A 200 -10.50 -0.76 -5.71
C SER A 200 -11.26 -1.99 -6.16
N VAL A 201 -11.84 -2.72 -5.22
CA VAL A 201 -12.66 -3.91 -5.49
C VAL A 201 -14.03 -3.51 -6.06
N ASP A 202 -14.51 -2.32 -5.69
CA ASP A 202 -15.80 -1.76 -6.14
C ASP A 202 -15.69 -0.99 -7.47
N ALA A 203 -14.47 -0.81 -8.01
CA ALA A 203 -14.30 -0.11 -9.27
C ALA A 203 -14.94 -0.92 -10.43
N PRO A 204 -15.76 -0.31 -11.29
CA PRO A 204 -16.32 -0.97 -12.46
C PRO A 204 -15.21 -1.33 -13.46
N PHE A 205 -15.36 -2.41 -14.20
CA PHE A 205 -14.42 -2.80 -15.24
C PHE A 205 -14.45 -1.86 -16.44
N HIS A 206 -15.64 -1.38 -16.81
CA HIS A 206 -15.86 -0.38 -17.84
C HIS A 206 -16.85 0.66 -17.35
N ASP A 207 -16.74 1.90 -17.84
CA ASP A 207 -17.57 3.04 -17.41
C ASP A 207 -19.09 2.82 -17.57
N ASP A 208 -19.50 1.91 -18.47
CA ASP A 208 -20.90 1.59 -18.76
C ASP A 208 -21.40 0.28 -18.11
N GLU A 209 -20.57 -0.46 -17.36
CA GLU A 209 -20.94 -1.73 -16.75
C GLU A 209 -21.08 -1.59 -15.23
N ASN A 210 -22.17 -2.17 -14.67
CA ASN A 210 -22.37 -2.25 -13.22
C ASN A 210 -21.59 -3.40 -12.57
N SER A 211 -20.78 -4.14 -13.34
CA SER A 211 -19.98 -5.27 -12.84
C SER A 211 -18.66 -4.78 -12.24
N SER A 212 -18.42 -5.16 -11.00
CA SER A 212 -17.20 -4.83 -10.25
C SER A 212 -16.32 -6.05 -10.06
N LEU A 213 -15.07 -5.84 -9.64
CA LEU A 213 -14.16 -6.92 -9.27
C LEU A 213 -14.73 -7.79 -8.13
N LEU A 214 -15.54 -7.19 -7.26
CA LEU A 214 -16.22 -7.88 -6.15
C LEU A 214 -17.14 -9.00 -6.65
N ASP A 215 -17.84 -8.79 -7.78
CA ASP A 215 -18.78 -9.77 -8.31
C ASP A 215 -18.09 -11.01 -8.91
N VAL A 216 -16.82 -10.89 -9.28
CA VAL A 216 -16.00 -11.96 -9.88
C VAL A 216 -15.23 -12.76 -8.82
N LEU A 217 -14.98 -12.17 -7.64
CA LEU A 217 -14.22 -12.83 -6.59
C LEU A 217 -15.00 -14.00 -5.97
N PRO A 218 -14.49 -15.24 -6.02
CA PRO A 218 -15.15 -16.37 -5.37
C PRO A 218 -15.12 -16.21 -3.84
N ASN A 219 -16.22 -16.54 -3.19
CA ASN A 219 -16.30 -16.59 -1.74
C ASN A 219 -15.95 -18.01 -1.25
N ASP A 220 -14.70 -18.24 -0.88
CA ASP A 220 -14.21 -19.52 -0.38
C ASP A 220 -14.86 -19.95 0.95
N ASN A 221 -15.44 -19.03 1.70
CA ASN A 221 -16.13 -19.32 2.97
C ASN A 221 -17.62 -19.58 2.79
N SER A 222 -18.16 -19.51 1.56
CA SER A 222 -19.54 -19.86 1.32
C SER A 222 -19.73 -21.36 1.52
N PRO A 223 -20.68 -21.81 2.37
CA PRO A 223 -20.95 -23.22 2.52
C PRO A 223 -21.40 -23.80 1.16
N GLU A 224 -20.70 -24.81 0.69
CA GLU A 224 -21.14 -25.55 -0.50
C GLU A 224 -22.54 -26.14 -0.27
N ALA A 225 -23.37 -26.14 -1.31
CA ALA A 225 -24.75 -26.60 -1.23
C ALA A 225 -24.87 -28.05 -0.72
N ASP A 226 -23.85 -28.84 -0.98
CA ASP A 226 -23.81 -30.27 -0.61
C ASP A 226 -23.28 -30.49 0.82
N ASN A 227 -22.75 -29.49 1.48
CA ASN A 227 -22.07 -29.67 2.77
C ASN A 227 -23.01 -30.13 3.87
N GLU A 228 -24.26 -29.63 3.90
CA GLU A 228 -25.27 -30.13 4.86
C GLU A 228 -25.63 -31.60 4.63
N LEU A 229 -25.76 -32.00 3.38
CA LEU A 229 -26.06 -33.38 3.00
C LEU A 229 -24.93 -34.36 3.39
N VAL A 230 -23.68 -33.94 3.13
CA VAL A 230 -22.48 -34.67 3.51
C VAL A 230 -22.39 -34.84 5.03
N MET A 231 -22.65 -33.76 5.79
CA MET A 231 -22.66 -33.79 7.25
C MET A 231 -23.78 -34.65 7.83
N GLU A 232 -24.97 -34.64 7.22
CA GLU A 232 -26.07 -35.53 7.63
C GLU A 232 -25.74 -36.99 7.35
N SER A 233 -25.18 -37.29 6.19
CA SER A 233 -24.72 -38.62 5.83
C SER A 233 -23.62 -39.13 6.78
N LEU A 234 -22.66 -38.29 7.11
CA LEU A 234 -21.62 -38.58 8.10
C LEU A 234 -22.21 -38.88 9.49
N ARG A 235 -23.19 -38.11 9.93
CA ARG A 235 -23.88 -38.36 11.21
C ARG A 235 -24.60 -39.71 11.23
N LYS A 236 -25.25 -40.11 10.14
CA LYS A 236 -25.89 -41.43 9.99
C LYS A 236 -24.86 -42.54 10.05
N GLU A 237 -23.72 -42.41 9.34
CA GLU A 237 -22.65 -43.40 9.36
C GLU A 237 -21.99 -43.52 10.75
N ILE A 238 -21.77 -42.41 11.45
CA ILE A 238 -21.26 -42.43 12.83
C ILE A 238 -22.27 -43.16 13.74
N GLY A 239 -23.57 -42.88 13.59
CA GLY A 239 -24.63 -43.54 14.36
C GLY A 239 -24.63 -45.07 14.12
N SER A 240 -24.49 -45.49 12.86
CA SER A 240 -24.40 -46.90 12.48
C SER A 240 -23.14 -47.56 13.04
N ALA A 241 -22.00 -46.89 13.02
CA ALA A 241 -20.76 -47.39 13.61
C ALA A 241 -20.87 -47.54 15.15
N LEU A 242 -21.52 -46.59 15.82
CA LEU A 242 -21.73 -46.64 17.26
C LEU A 242 -22.70 -47.71 17.69
N SER A 243 -23.63 -48.16 16.83
CA SER A 243 -24.54 -49.27 17.11
C SER A 243 -23.84 -50.64 17.27
N LEU A 244 -22.60 -50.78 16.76
CA LEU A 244 -21.77 -51.98 16.95
C LEU A 244 -21.15 -52.10 18.34
N LEU A 245 -21.22 -51.06 19.15
CA LEU A 245 -20.68 -51.02 20.49
C LEU A 245 -21.73 -51.46 21.53
N ASN A 246 -21.27 -51.97 22.67
CA ASN A 246 -22.15 -52.22 23.81
C ASN A 246 -22.70 -50.89 24.34
N ASP A 247 -23.93 -50.89 24.91
CA ASP A 247 -24.60 -49.66 25.42
C ASP A 247 -23.72 -48.86 26.38
N ARG A 248 -22.93 -49.47 27.22
CA ARG A 248 -22.00 -48.80 28.13
C ARG A 248 -20.81 -48.17 27.36
N GLU A 249 -20.23 -48.88 26.41
CA GLU A 249 -19.12 -48.39 25.58
C GLU A 249 -19.61 -47.22 24.70
N ARG A 250 -20.79 -47.32 24.13
CA ARG A 250 -21.43 -46.29 23.31
C ARG A 250 -21.65 -45.00 24.08
N LYS A 251 -22.32 -45.08 25.25
CA LYS A 251 -22.60 -43.89 26.08
C LYS A 251 -21.32 -43.14 26.53
N ILE A 252 -20.26 -43.90 26.84
CA ILE A 252 -18.97 -43.29 27.22
C ILE A 252 -18.31 -42.59 26.04
N VAL A 253 -18.36 -43.18 24.84
CA VAL A 253 -17.81 -42.58 23.60
C VAL A 253 -18.63 -41.35 23.22
N GLU A 254 -19.96 -41.43 23.25
CA GLU A 254 -20.84 -40.30 22.94
C GLU A 254 -20.59 -39.13 23.91
N ALA A 255 -20.43 -39.39 25.22
CA ALA A 255 -20.18 -38.39 26.22
C ALA A 255 -18.78 -37.75 26.07
N PHE A 256 -17.77 -38.53 25.72
CA PHE A 256 -16.40 -38.06 25.58
C PHE A 256 -16.19 -37.19 24.33
N TYR A 257 -16.81 -37.55 23.20
CA TYR A 257 -16.68 -36.78 21.93
C TYR A 257 -17.81 -35.79 21.71
N GLY A 258 -18.73 -35.61 22.65
CA GLY A 258 -19.83 -34.66 22.51
C GLY A 258 -20.83 -35.04 21.40
N ILE A 259 -21.03 -36.31 21.09
CA ILE A 259 -21.96 -36.77 20.06
C ILE A 259 -23.39 -36.73 20.65
N ASN A 260 -24.25 -35.84 20.11
CA ASN A 260 -25.61 -35.57 20.59
C ASN A 260 -25.72 -35.03 22.04
N GLN A 261 -24.64 -34.74 22.71
CA GLN A 261 -24.57 -34.14 24.05
C GLN A 261 -23.28 -33.33 24.18
N PRO A 262 -23.16 -32.42 25.20
CA PRO A 262 -21.93 -31.69 25.42
C PRO A 262 -20.75 -32.63 25.73
N GLU A 263 -19.53 -32.26 25.28
CA GLU A 263 -18.30 -32.99 25.59
C GLU A 263 -18.03 -32.96 27.10
N MET A 264 -17.68 -34.17 27.64
CA MET A 264 -17.41 -34.37 29.08
C MET A 264 -15.99 -34.87 29.28
N THR A 265 -15.37 -34.47 30.38
CA THR A 265 -14.07 -34.97 30.81
C THR A 265 -14.15 -36.40 31.38
N TYR A 266 -13.04 -37.10 31.46
CA TYR A 266 -13.01 -38.46 32.05
C TYR A 266 -13.52 -38.48 33.49
N GLU A 267 -13.32 -37.41 34.27
CA GLU A 267 -13.76 -37.30 35.65
C GLU A 267 -15.28 -37.13 35.74
N GLU A 268 -15.83 -36.24 34.92
CA GLU A 268 -17.29 -36.03 34.84
C GLU A 268 -18.04 -37.30 34.40
N ILE A 269 -17.49 -38.00 33.37
CA ILE A 269 -18.02 -39.26 32.89
C ILE A 269 -17.94 -40.31 34.02
N GLY A 270 -16.80 -40.35 34.74
CA GLY A 270 -16.62 -41.24 35.90
C GLY A 270 -17.66 -40.98 36.98
N ASN A 271 -17.89 -39.74 37.35
CA ASN A 271 -18.90 -39.34 38.34
C ASN A 271 -20.33 -39.71 37.86
N LYS A 272 -20.66 -39.48 36.59
CA LYS A 272 -21.98 -39.73 36.00
C LYS A 272 -22.33 -41.25 35.95
N TYR A 273 -21.33 -42.11 35.70
CA TYR A 273 -21.55 -43.56 35.56
C TYR A 273 -21.01 -44.40 36.70
N GLY A 274 -20.51 -43.78 37.78
CA GLY A 274 -19.95 -44.47 38.95
C GLY A 274 -18.67 -45.29 38.67
N LEU A 275 -17.79 -44.76 37.81
CA LEU A 275 -16.57 -45.42 37.34
C LEU A 275 -15.33 -44.58 37.71
N SER A 276 -14.20 -45.25 37.94
CA SER A 276 -12.95 -44.52 38.09
C SER A 276 -12.47 -43.92 36.75
N ARG A 277 -11.77 -42.80 36.79
CA ARG A 277 -11.19 -42.12 35.61
C ARG A 277 -10.42 -43.07 34.69
N GLU A 278 -9.60 -43.92 35.26
CA GLU A 278 -8.81 -44.88 34.50
C GLU A 278 -9.69 -45.96 33.84
N ARG A 279 -10.77 -46.38 34.51
CA ARG A 279 -11.71 -47.34 33.93
C ARG A 279 -12.46 -46.73 32.74
N VAL A 280 -12.86 -45.48 32.78
CA VAL A 280 -13.46 -44.75 31.65
C VAL A 280 -12.48 -44.71 30.45
N ARG A 281 -11.19 -44.42 30.71
CA ARG A 281 -10.15 -44.40 29.69
C ARG A 281 -9.99 -45.75 29.01
N GLN A 282 -9.93 -46.84 29.81
CA GLN A 282 -9.82 -48.21 29.28
C GLN A 282 -11.02 -48.61 28.41
N ILE A 283 -12.25 -48.28 28.85
CA ILE A 283 -13.47 -48.58 28.09
C ILE A 283 -13.45 -47.81 26.77
N LYS A 284 -13.10 -46.54 26.77
CA LYS A 284 -12.99 -45.71 25.57
C LYS A 284 -11.97 -46.27 24.59
N GLU A 285 -10.77 -46.62 25.04
CA GLU A 285 -9.74 -47.19 24.18
C GLU A 285 -10.16 -48.52 23.57
N LYS A 286 -10.84 -49.37 24.36
CA LYS A 286 -11.38 -50.65 23.89
C LYS A 286 -12.47 -50.43 22.81
N ALA A 287 -13.36 -49.47 23.00
CA ALA A 287 -14.40 -49.08 22.07
C ALA A 287 -13.79 -48.58 20.74
N ILE A 288 -12.80 -47.68 20.82
CA ILE A 288 -12.11 -47.18 19.62
C ILE A 288 -11.39 -48.30 18.86
N ARG A 289 -10.73 -49.23 19.57
CA ARG A 289 -10.09 -50.41 18.92
C ARG A 289 -11.10 -51.30 18.19
N ARG A 290 -12.33 -51.46 18.74
CA ARG A 290 -13.42 -52.20 18.07
C ARG A 290 -13.89 -51.46 16.81
N LEU A 291 -14.12 -50.13 16.88
CA LEU A 291 -14.52 -49.32 15.75
C LEU A 291 -13.47 -49.36 14.62
N ARG A 292 -12.17 -49.30 14.98
CA ARG A 292 -11.07 -49.40 13.99
C ARG A 292 -11.01 -50.72 13.23
N LYS A 293 -11.51 -51.83 13.83
CA LYS A 293 -11.57 -53.14 13.20
C LYS A 293 -12.85 -53.34 12.37
N GLY A 294 -13.85 -52.49 12.55
CA GLY A 294 -15.13 -52.61 11.87
C GLY A 294 -15.07 -52.23 10.38
N THR A 295 -16.08 -52.67 9.63
CA THR A 295 -16.26 -52.38 8.18
C THR A 295 -16.44 -50.90 7.88
N HIS A 296 -17.00 -50.12 8.80
CA HIS A 296 -17.24 -48.67 8.64
C HIS A 296 -15.97 -47.82 8.55
N LYS A 297 -14.78 -48.41 8.82
CA LYS A 297 -13.50 -47.69 8.70
C LYS A 297 -13.26 -47.17 7.29
N LYS A 298 -13.65 -47.91 6.25
CA LYS A 298 -13.45 -47.50 4.85
C LYS A 298 -14.36 -46.32 4.49
N THR A 299 -15.66 -46.45 4.83
CA THR A 299 -16.66 -45.39 4.58
C THR A 299 -16.36 -44.10 5.33
N LEU A 300 -15.97 -44.16 6.60
CA LEU A 300 -15.59 -42.99 7.37
C LEU A 300 -14.31 -42.28 6.84
N ARG A 301 -13.40 -43.04 6.22
CA ARG A 301 -12.21 -42.45 5.58
C ARG A 301 -12.55 -41.64 4.33
N THR A 302 -13.54 -42.04 3.57
CA THR A 302 -13.96 -41.28 2.37
C THR A 302 -14.42 -39.86 2.70
N TYR A 303 -15.03 -39.64 3.87
CA TYR A 303 -15.41 -38.30 4.33
C TYR A 303 -14.23 -37.43 4.78
N LEU A 304 -13.07 -38.04 5.02
CA LEU A 304 -11.84 -37.29 5.35
C LEU A 304 -10.97 -36.96 4.13
N GLY A 305 -11.40 -37.39 2.93
CA GLY A 305 -10.64 -37.19 1.71
C GLY A 305 -9.33 -38.00 1.64
N ILE A 306 -9.20 -39.07 2.45
CA ILE A 306 -7.97 -39.88 2.58
C ILE A 306 -8.23 -41.32 2.12
#